data_2cedd6c6152d17a2a3e7ba88ac218498
#
_entry.id   2cedd6c6152d17a2a3e7ba88ac218498
#
_cell.length_a   1.000
_cell.length_b   1.000
_cell.length_c   1.000
_cell.angle_alpha   90.00
_cell.angle_beta   90.00
_cell.angle_gamma   90.00
#
_symmetry.space_group_name_H-M   'P 1'
#
loop_
_entity.id
_entity.type
_entity.pdbx_description
1 polymer ?
#
loop_
_entity_poly.entity_id
_entity_poly.type
_entity_poly.pdbx_seq_one_letter_code
_entity_poly.pdbx_strand_id
1 'polypeptide(L)'
;MVGIEESAGIQRAREFGLKTSTEGVDGLVAGFDESPVDFVFDATSAYVHAENSRKVTALGATMIDLTPAAIGPFCIPPVNLDSLLNTGPAQNVNMVTCGGQATIPMVHAVSRVQSVSYAEIVATVASKSVGMGTRDNIDEFTRTTS
;
A
#
# COMPACT_ATOMS: atom_id res chain seq x y z
N MET A 1 6.11 0.54 14.38
CA MET A 1 5.37 1.53 13.58
C MET A 1 6.19 2.80 13.48
N VAL A 2 6.29 3.40 12.30
CA VAL A 2 7.06 4.64 12.12
C VAL A 2 6.18 5.73 11.49
N GLY A 3 6.43 7.00 11.82
CA GLY A 3 5.77 8.18 11.29
C GLY A 3 6.74 9.36 11.33
N ILE A 4 6.34 10.51 10.82
CA ILE A 4 7.18 11.73 10.79
C ILE A 4 6.89 12.69 11.94
N GLU A 5 5.88 12.38 12.74
CA GLU A 5 5.47 13.18 13.90
C GLU A 5 4.76 12.30 14.92
N GLU A 6 4.63 12.80 16.16
CA GLU A 6 3.84 12.13 17.18
C GLU A 6 2.35 12.22 16.85
N SER A 7 1.76 11.10 16.48
CA SER A 7 0.35 10.99 16.12
C SER A 7 -0.40 10.10 17.10
N ALA A 8 -1.73 10.21 17.13
CA ALA A 8 -2.58 9.32 17.92
C ALA A 8 -2.36 7.83 17.57
N GLY A 9 -2.01 7.54 16.31
CA GLY A 9 -1.67 6.18 15.88
C GLY A 9 -0.36 5.68 16.49
N ILE A 10 0.67 6.51 16.55
CA ILE A 10 1.95 6.18 17.19
C ILE A 10 1.77 6.00 18.70
N GLN A 11 1.02 6.88 19.36
CA GLN A 11 0.71 6.75 20.78
C GLN A 11 0.02 5.42 21.06
N ARG A 12 -1.01 5.08 20.29
CA ARG A 12 -1.74 3.82 20.42
C ARG A 12 -0.86 2.59 20.17
N ALA A 13 0.00 2.65 19.17
CA ALA A 13 0.96 1.57 18.92
C ALA A 13 1.90 1.35 20.11
N ARG A 14 2.35 2.43 20.74
CA ARG A 14 3.19 2.39 21.94
C ARG A 14 2.44 1.81 23.15
N GLU A 15 1.15 2.14 23.32
CA GLU A 15 0.29 1.55 24.36
C GLU A 15 0.15 0.02 24.20
N PHE A 16 0.18 -0.48 22.96
CA PHE A 16 0.23 -1.92 22.66
C PHE A 16 1.62 -2.54 22.80
N GLY A 17 2.61 -1.80 23.28
CA GLY A 17 3.99 -2.29 23.45
C GLY A 17 4.77 -2.44 22.15
N LEU A 18 4.31 -1.85 21.04
CA LEU A 18 5.00 -1.90 19.77
C LEU A 18 6.14 -0.89 19.72
N LYS A 19 7.25 -1.25 19.06
CA LYS A 19 8.32 -0.30 18.77
C LYS A 19 7.79 0.81 17.86
N THR A 20 8.10 2.07 18.20
CA THR A 20 7.66 3.24 17.44
C THR A 20 8.80 4.21 17.22
N SER A 21 8.78 4.95 16.10
CA SER A 21 9.69 6.06 15.82
C SER A 21 8.93 7.19 15.13
N THR A 22 9.37 8.42 15.33
CA THR A 22 8.89 9.63 14.66
C THR A 22 9.85 10.15 13.59
N GLU A 23 10.84 9.35 13.23
CA GLU A 23 11.86 9.68 12.22
C GLU A 23 11.51 9.13 10.82
N GLY A 24 10.26 8.75 10.60
CA GLY A 24 9.80 8.18 9.34
C GLY A 24 10.54 6.89 8.97
N VAL A 25 10.76 6.69 7.67
CA VAL A 25 11.47 5.51 7.17
C VAL A 25 12.91 5.43 7.69
N ASP A 26 13.55 6.55 8.01
CA ASP A 26 14.92 6.56 8.54
C ASP A 26 14.98 5.92 9.93
N GLY A 27 13.94 6.09 10.75
CA GLY A 27 13.82 5.38 12.03
C GLY A 27 13.66 3.87 11.88
N LEU A 28 13.03 3.40 10.80
CA LEU A 28 12.99 1.98 10.47
C LEU A 28 14.39 1.48 10.05
N VAL A 29 15.07 2.22 9.16
CA VAL A 29 16.41 1.86 8.67
C VAL A 29 17.41 1.77 9.83
N ALA A 30 17.40 2.75 10.72
CA ALA A 30 18.31 2.80 11.88
C ALA A 30 18.11 1.64 12.85
N GLY A 31 16.89 1.16 13.02
CA GLY A 31 16.55 0.07 13.92
C GLY A 31 16.45 -1.31 13.28
N PHE A 32 16.76 -1.44 11.98
CA PHE A 32 16.48 -2.66 11.23
C PHE A 32 17.30 -3.85 11.69
N ASP A 33 18.59 -3.68 11.96
CA ASP A 33 19.49 -4.76 12.42
C ASP A 33 19.06 -5.33 13.78
N GLU A 34 18.49 -4.49 14.65
CA GLU A 34 18.00 -4.92 15.97
C GLU A 34 16.62 -5.60 15.88
N SER A 35 15.84 -5.27 14.86
CA SER A 35 14.47 -5.74 14.70
C SER A 35 14.12 -5.85 13.22
N PRO A 36 14.70 -6.84 12.51
CA PRO A 36 14.43 -7.02 11.09
C PRO A 36 12.97 -7.39 10.85
N VAL A 37 12.46 -6.97 9.70
CA VAL A 37 11.09 -7.27 9.25
C VAL A 37 11.13 -7.75 7.80
N ASP A 38 10.23 -8.66 7.45
CA ASP A 38 10.11 -9.16 6.08
C ASP A 38 9.27 -8.25 5.21
N PHE A 39 8.28 -7.58 5.80
CA PHE A 39 7.30 -6.74 5.10
C PHE A 39 7.17 -5.36 5.75
N VAL A 40 7.09 -4.34 4.90
CA VAL A 40 6.82 -2.96 5.32
C VAL A 40 5.61 -2.43 4.58
N PHE A 41 4.58 -2.03 5.30
CA PHE A 41 3.39 -1.39 4.74
C PHE A 41 3.61 0.11 4.67
N ASP A 42 3.58 0.66 3.47
CA ASP A 42 3.66 2.11 3.26
C ASP A 42 2.27 2.72 3.07
N ALA A 43 1.81 3.43 4.08
CA ALA A 43 0.55 4.17 4.09
C ALA A 43 0.80 5.70 4.15
N THR A 44 1.88 6.17 3.56
CA THR A 44 2.26 7.59 3.55
C THR A 44 1.60 8.33 2.38
N SER A 45 2.39 8.80 1.42
CA SER A 45 1.88 9.48 0.22
C SER A 45 2.64 9.03 -1.02
N ALA A 46 2.05 9.25 -2.19
CA ALA A 46 2.70 8.97 -3.47
C ALA A 46 4.04 9.71 -3.65
N TYR A 47 4.15 10.91 -3.05
CA TYR A 47 5.34 11.75 -3.21
C TYR A 47 6.59 11.18 -2.55
N VAL A 48 6.46 10.48 -1.42
CA VAL A 48 7.59 9.94 -0.66
C VAL A 48 7.78 8.45 -0.85
N HIS A 49 6.81 7.76 -1.43
CA HIS A 49 6.82 6.31 -1.56
C HIS A 49 8.04 5.78 -2.32
N ALA A 50 8.43 6.42 -3.41
CA ALA A 50 9.59 5.98 -4.21
C ALA A 50 10.87 5.92 -3.36
N GLU A 51 11.12 6.94 -2.54
CA GLU A 51 12.27 6.99 -1.66
C GLU A 51 12.14 5.99 -0.49
N ASN A 52 10.96 5.86 0.10
CA ASN A 52 10.69 4.87 1.14
C ASN A 52 10.94 3.46 0.60
N SER A 53 10.41 3.14 -0.57
CA SER A 53 10.59 1.86 -1.23
C SER A 53 12.06 1.54 -1.48
N ARG A 54 12.82 2.51 -2.02
CA ARG A 54 14.26 2.35 -2.25
C ARG A 54 15.03 2.00 -0.96
N LYS A 55 14.73 2.68 0.14
CA LYS A 55 15.39 2.45 1.44
C LYS A 55 15.03 1.07 2.01
N VAL A 56 13.76 0.71 1.99
CA VAL A 56 13.25 -0.54 2.54
C VAL A 56 13.73 -1.76 1.74
N THR A 57 13.66 -1.69 0.42
CA THR A 57 14.11 -2.79 -0.43
C THR A 57 15.62 -3.02 -0.40
N ALA A 58 16.40 -1.96 -0.14
CA ALA A 58 17.83 -2.08 0.10
C ALA A 58 18.18 -2.88 1.38
N LEU A 59 17.25 -2.97 2.33
CA LEU A 59 17.38 -3.80 3.53
C LEU A 59 16.96 -5.26 3.30
N GLY A 60 16.46 -5.59 2.11
CA GLY A 60 15.95 -6.91 1.78
C GLY A 60 14.49 -7.16 2.18
N ALA A 61 13.79 -6.17 2.72
CA ALA A 61 12.37 -6.26 3.04
C ALA A 61 11.50 -5.98 1.81
N THR A 62 10.33 -6.59 1.77
CA THR A 62 9.32 -6.33 0.73
C THR A 62 8.43 -5.15 1.13
N MET A 63 8.31 -4.17 0.24
CA MET A 63 7.40 -3.06 0.39
C MET A 63 6.00 -3.42 -0.08
N ILE A 64 5.00 -3.23 0.76
CA ILE A 64 3.57 -3.30 0.42
C ILE A 64 3.04 -1.88 0.33
N ASP A 65 2.86 -1.42 -0.90
CA ASP A 65 2.45 -0.04 -1.18
C ASP A 65 0.92 0.13 -1.06
N LEU A 66 0.48 0.93 -0.10
CA LEU A 66 -0.91 1.35 0.08
C LEU A 66 -1.14 2.80 -0.41
N THR A 67 -0.13 3.41 -1.03
CA THR A 67 -0.22 4.75 -1.60
C THR A 67 -0.67 4.70 -3.06
N PRO A 68 -1.16 5.80 -3.63
CA PRO A 68 -1.48 5.86 -5.06
C PRO A 68 -0.25 6.07 -5.96
N ALA A 69 0.97 5.77 -5.50
CA ALA A 69 2.20 5.98 -6.27
C ALA A 69 2.30 5.09 -7.52
N ALA A 70 1.60 3.95 -7.52
CA ALA A 70 1.59 2.99 -8.62
C ALA A 70 2.99 2.48 -9.01
N ILE A 71 3.84 2.26 -8.02
CA ILE A 71 5.18 1.69 -8.21
C ILE A 71 5.12 0.17 -7.95
N GLY A 72 5.78 -0.60 -8.82
CA GLY A 72 5.76 -2.06 -8.74
C GLY A 72 4.50 -2.69 -9.35
N PRO A 73 4.42 -4.03 -9.36
CA PRO A 73 3.28 -4.74 -9.92
C PRO A 73 2.03 -4.50 -9.08
N PHE A 74 0.90 -4.32 -9.74
CA PHE A 74 -0.40 -4.24 -9.08
C PHE A 74 -0.80 -5.61 -8.52
N CYS A 75 -1.21 -5.63 -7.26
CA CYS A 75 -1.67 -6.83 -6.59
C CYS A 75 -3.09 -6.67 -6.07
N ILE A 76 -3.94 -7.56 -6.53
CA ILE A 76 -5.27 -7.81 -5.96
C ILE A 76 -5.29 -9.28 -5.58
N PRO A 77 -5.07 -9.62 -4.30
CA PRO A 77 -4.77 -10.98 -3.88
C PRO A 77 -5.70 -12.05 -4.45
N PRO A 78 -7.04 -11.90 -4.43
CA PRO A 78 -7.93 -12.93 -4.97
C PRO A 78 -7.92 -13.02 -6.50
N VAL A 79 -7.22 -12.11 -7.21
CA VAL A 79 -7.18 -12.05 -8.67
C VAL A 79 -5.85 -12.54 -9.22
N ASN A 80 -4.72 -12.05 -8.69
CA ASN A 80 -3.43 -12.25 -9.32
C ASN A 80 -2.26 -12.55 -8.37
N LEU A 81 -2.49 -12.78 -7.07
CA LEU A 81 -1.41 -13.05 -6.13
C LEU A 81 -0.58 -14.28 -6.55
N ASP A 82 -1.24 -15.38 -6.89
CA ASP A 82 -0.54 -16.61 -7.32
C ASP A 82 0.33 -16.37 -8.56
N SER A 83 -0.16 -15.58 -9.50
CA SER A 83 0.59 -15.20 -10.69
C SER A 83 1.83 -14.37 -10.34
N LEU A 84 1.69 -13.42 -9.42
CA LEU A 84 2.81 -12.57 -8.96
C LEU A 84 3.87 -13.40 -8.22
N LEU A 85 3.46 -14.31 -7.35
CA LEU A 85 4.39 -15.19 -6.62
C LEU A 85 5.20 -16.09 -7.56
N ASN A 86 4.63 -16.49 -8.69
CA ASN A 86 5.30 -17.29 -9.71
C ASN A 86 6.33 -16.51 -10.54
N THR A 87 6.30 -15.18 -10.52
CA THR A 87 7.30 -14.35 -11.23
C THR A 87 8.57 -14.09 -10.41
N GLY A 88 8.63 -14.57 -9.18
CA GLY A 88 9.72 -14.36 -8.24
C GLY A 88 9.38 -13.30 -7.17
N PRO A 89 10.27 -13.07 -6.21
CA PRO A 89 10.03 -12.11 -5.13
C PRO A 89 9.95 -10.69 -5.68
N ALA A 90 8.78 -10.07 -5.54
CA ALA A 90 8.62 -8.65 -5.83
C ALA A 90 9.16 -7.84 -4.63
N GLN A 91 10.03 -6.89 -4.89
CA GLN A 91 10.56 -6.01 -3.85
C GLN A 91 9.55 -4.93 -3.43
N ASN A 92 8.65 -4.56 -4.33
CA ASN A 92 7.55 -3.63 -4.07
C ASN A 92 6.29 -4.17 -4.72
N VAL A 93 5.18 -4.20 -3.98
CA VAL A 93 3.89 -4.65 -4.47
C VAL A 93 2.86 -3.54 -4.22
N ASN A 94 2.25 -3.04 -5.29
CA ASN A 94 1.24 -1.99 -5.21
C ASN A 94 -0.16 -2.59 -4.99
N MET A 95 -0.81 -2.18 -3.92
CA MET A 95 -2.15 -2.64 -3.55
C MET A 95 -3.28 -1.89 -4.25
N VAL A 96 -2.97 -1.17 -5.34
CA VAL A 96 -3.92 -0.41 -6.15
C VAL A 96 -4.60 0.70 -5.33
N THR A 97 -5.87 0.55 -5.02
CA THR A 97 -6.66 1.45 -4.17
C THR A 97 -7.70 0.68 -3.38
N CYS A 98 -8.27 1.28 -2.34
CA CYS A 98 -9.36 0.68 -1.59
C CYS A 98 -10.58 0.36 -2.49
N GLY A 99 -10.89 1.24 -3.45
CA GLY A 99 -11.93 0.99 -4.46
C GLY A 99 -11.59 -0.19 -5.36
N GLY A 100 -10.37 -0.25 -5.88
CA GLY A 100 -9.89 -1.35 -6.71
C GLY A 100 -9.92 -2.69 -5.97
N GLN A 101 -9.40 -2.74 -4.74
CA GLN A 101 -9.44 -3.94 -3.90
C GLN A 101 -10.86 -4.43 -3.61
N ALA A 102 -11.82 -3.51 -3.46
CA ALA A 102 -13.21 -3.87 -3.18
C ALA A 102 -13.98 -4.36 -4.42
N THR A 103 -13.66 -3.87 -5.61
CA THR A 103 -14.51 -4.03 -6.80
C THR A 103 -13.94 -4.93 -7.88
N ILE A 104 -12.63 -4.90 -8.12
CA ILE A 104 -12.00 -5.73 -9.16
C ILE A 104 -12.21 -7.24 -8.92
N PRO A 105 -12.19 -7.78 -7.69
CA PRO A 105 -12.52 -9.17 -7.45
C PRO A 105 -13.93 -9.56 -7.92
N MET A 106 -14.89 -8.65 -7.85
CA MET A 106 -16.26 -8.89 -8.31
C MET A 106 -16.31 -9.02 -9.83
N VAL A 107 -15.67 -8.10 -10.55
CA VAL A 107 -15.55 -8.17 -12.02
C VAL A 107 -14.81 -9.43 -12.44
N HIS A 108 -13.71 -9.76 -11.75
CA HIS A 108 -12.95 -10.99 -12.01
C HIS A 108 -13.82 -12.24 -11.82
N ALA A 109 -14.60 -12.32 -10.76
CA ALA A 109 -15.48 -13.47 -10.50
C ALA A 109 -16.50 -13.66 -11.64
N VAL A 110 -17.07 -12.59 -12.16
CA VAL A 110 -17.98 -12.64 -13.33
C VAL A 110 -17.22 -13.06 -14.59
N SER A 111 -16.04 -12.49 -14.83
CA SER A 111 -15.23 -12.77 -16.04
C SER A 111 -14.77 -14.23 -16.13
N ARG A 112 -14.71 -14.95 -15.01
CA ARG A 112 -14.42 -16.40 -15.00
C ARG A 112 -15.57 -17.26 -15.52
N VAL A 113 -16.76 -16.73 -15.56
CA VAL A 113 -17.98 -17.45 -15.98
C VAL A 113 -18.42 -17.04 -17.39
N GLN A 114 -18.25 -15.76 -17.70
CA GLN A 114 -18.64 -15.21 -19.01
C GLN A 114 -17.71 -14.06 -19.42
N SER A 115 -17.62 -13.79 -20.72
CA SER A 115 -16.87 -12.67 -21.25
C SER A 115 -17.49 -11.35 -20.78
N VAL A 116 -16.65 -10.44 -20.24
CA VAL A 116 -17.03 -9.09 -19.82
C VAL A 116 -16.35 -8.11 -20.77
N SER A 117 -17.14 -7.42 -21.58
CA SER A 117 -16.65 -6.45 -22.56
C SER A 117 -16.48 -5.03 -21.97
N TYR A 118 -17.14 -4.75 -20.86
CA TYR A 118 -17.08 -3.47 -20.16
C TYR A 118 -17.41 -3.67 -18.70
N ALA A 119 -16.68 -2.96 -17.83
CA ALA A 119 -16.98 -2.88 -16.41
C ALA A 119 -16.75 -1.45 -15.92
N GLU A 120 -17.62 -0.96 -15.06
CA GLU A 120 -17.55 0.38 -14.51
C GLU A 120 -17.63 0.30 -12.98
N ILE A 121 -16.85 1.12 -12.31
CA ILE A 121 -16.83 1.26 -10.86
C ILE A 121 -17.32 2.66 -10.53
N VAL A 122 -18.40 2.75 -9.74
CA VAL A 122 -18.85 3.99 -9.12
C VAL A 122 -18.69 3.85 -7.62
N ALA A 123 -17.71 4.56 -7.05
CA ALA A 123 -17.39 4.49 -5.64
C ALA A 123 -17.76 5.79 -4.91
N THR A 124 -18.53 5.67 -3.84
CA THR A 124 -18.79 6.78 -2.91
C THR A 124 -17.98 6.56 -1.63
N VAL A 125 -17.12 7.50 -1.29
CA VAL A 125 -16.25 7.45 -0.12
C VAL A 125 -16.65 8.54 0.87
N ALA A 126 -16.77 8.17 2.15
CA ALA A 126 -17.07 9.15 3.19
C ALA A 126 -15.90 10.14 3.32
N SER A 127 -16.20 11.42 3.21
CA SER A 127 -15.19 12.50 3.26
C SER A 127 -14.30 12.45 4.52
N LYS A 128 -14.85 12.00 5.67
CA LYS A 128 -14.09 11.82 6.91
C LYS A 128 -13.11 10.65 6.90
N SER A 129 -13.34 9.67 6.03
CA SER A 129 -12.47 8.48 5.89
C SER A 129 -11.31 8.70 4.93
N VAL A 130 -11.37 9.77 4.13
CA VAL A 130 -10.31 10.12 3.18
C VAL A 130 -9.23 10.89 3.91
N GLY A 131 -8.04 10.29 4.04
CA GLY A 131 -6.87 10.94 4.61
C GLY A 131 -6.34 12.09 3.76
N MET A 132 -5.48 12.93 4.34
CA MET A 132 -4.87 14.06 3.64
C MET A 132 -4.11 13.61 2.40
N GLY A 133 -3.31 12.55 2.49
CA GLY A 133 -2.54 12.03 1.36
C GLY A 133 -3.41 11.65 0.15
N THR A 134 -4.58 11.06 0.36
CA THR A 134 -5.52 10.76 -0.73
C THR A 134 -6.15 12.02 -1.29
N ARG A 135 -6.48 13.01 -0.45
CA ARG A 135 -7.06 14.28 -0.92
C ARG A 135 -6.08 15.05 -1.80
N ASP A 136 -4.80 15.07 -1.41
CA ASP A 136 -3.74 15.77 -2.13
C ASP A 136 -3.36 15.04 -3.43
N ASN A 137 -3.71 13.75 -3.54
CA ASN A 137 -3.34 12.88 -4.68
C ASN A 137 -4.58 12.28 -5.37
N ILE A 138 -5.68 13.00 -5.43
CA ILE A 138 -6.93 12.47 -5.99
C ILE A 138 -6.80 12.04 -7.46
N ASP A 139 -5.98 12.73 -8.23
CA ASP A 139 -5.74 12.42 -9.64
C ASP A 139 -4.96 11.11 -9.79
N GLU A 140 -3.93 10.89 -8.97
CA GLU A 140 -3.15 9.65 -8.93
C GLU A 140 -4.02 8.49 -8.45
N PHE A 141 -4.86 8.72 -7.44
CA PHE A 141 -5.83 7.73 -6.97
C PHE A 141 -6.76 7.29 -8.11
N THR A 142 -7.27 8.23 -8.88
CA THR A 142 -8.17 7.95 -10.01
C THR A 142 -7.46 7.14 -11.08
N ARG A 143 -6.25 7.55 -11.48
CA ARG A 143 -5.45 6.85 -12.50
C ARG A 143 -5.07 5.44 -12.08
N THR A 144 -4.72 5.25 -10.81
CA THR A 144 -4.32 3.93 -10.27
C THR A 144 -5.49 2.96 -10.21
N THR A 145 -6.72 3.48 -10.10
CA THR A 145 -7.93 2.65 -10.03
C THR A 145 -8.49 2.30 -11.42
N SER A 146 -8.24 3.15 -12.43
CA SER A 146 -8.74 2.98 -13.80
C SER A 146 -7.92 1.97 -14.57
#